data_fd891580a3b609c3bb5235f328be7153
#
_entry.id   fd891580a3b609c3bb5235f328be7153
#
_cell.length_a   1.000
_cell.length_b   1.000
_cell.length_c   1.000
_cell.angle_alpha   90.00
_cell.angle_beta   90.00
_cell.angle_gamma   90.00
#
_symmetry.space_group_name_H-M   'P 1'
#
loop_
_entity.id
_entity.type
_entity.pdbx_description
1 polymer ?
#
loop_
_entity_poly.entity_id
_entity_poly.type
_entity_poly.pdbx_seq_one_letter_code
_entity_poly.pdbx_strand_id
1 'polypeptide(L)'
;NLDLNQYEIDHLSLRVNSVQRACAWLALLLNYGTVLSDNQVNGRVIYLIALAEPLYLAGRPIDIVELPFPKDKAYPKETWEHIEVVVPFLSDETATAWLARIKNLFLRNQSAELKVKTSEPKADGEKLANLSVAISFADKHCNHVCIKVHPYSIKQIVNAV
;
A
#
# COMPACT_ATOMS: atom_id res chain seq x y z
N ASN A 1 17.93 -12.09 6.84
CA ASN A 1 17.38 -11.75 5.52
C ASN A 1 15.88 -12.06 5.53
N LEU A 2 15.07 -11.05 5.22
CA LEU A 2 13.65 -11.23 5.00
C LEU A 2 13.47 -11.79 3.59
N ASP A 3 12.87 -12.99 3.48
CA ASP A 3 12.50 -13.55 2.18
C ASP A 3 11.09 -13.08 1.79
N LEU A 4 11.03 -12.01 1.01
CA LEU A 4 9.76 -11.48 0.49
C LEU A 4 9.04 -12.45 -0.46
N ASN A 5 9.71 -13.51 -0.94
CA ASN A 5 9.08 -14.52 -1.79
C ASN A 5 8.00 -15.32 -1.06
N GLN A 6 7.99 -15.30 0.28
CA GLN A 6 6.98 -15.97 1.10
C GLN A 6 5.66 -15.19 1.21
N TYR A 7 5.63 -13.91 0.77
CA TYR A 7 4.49 -13.03 0.95
C TYR A 7 3.96 -12.53 -0.38
N GLU A 8 2.66 -12.32 -0.46
CA GLU A 8 2.01 -11.68 -1.60
C GLU A 8 2.37 -10.19 -1.63
N ILE A 9 2.74 -9.68 -2.80
CA ILE A 9 2.75 -8.24 -3.08
C ILE A 9 1.38 -7.90 -3.63
N ASP A 10 0.60 -7.17 -2.84
CA ASP A 10 -0.81 -6.92 -3.10
C ASP A 10 -1.02 -5.87 -4.20
N HIS A 11 -0.37 -4.73 -4.07
CA HIS A 11 -0.46 -3.65 -5.04
C HIS A 11 0.71 -2.68 -5.00
N LEU A 12 0.81 -1.88 -6.07
CA LEU A 12 1.72 -0.74 -6.20
C LEU A 12 0.93 0.56 -6.03
N SER A 13 1.49 1.52 -5.33
CA SER A 13 0.88 2.84 -5.18
C SER A 13 1.69 3.95 -5.84
N LEU A 14 0.99 4.77 -6.61
CA LEU A 14 1.48 6.03 -7.16
C LEU A 14 1.28 7.18 -6.18
N ARG A 15 2.12 8.22 -6.30
CA ARG A 15 1.88 9.52 -5.67
C ARG A 15 2.02 10.63 -6.69
N VAL A 16 1.06 11.53 -6.66
CA VAL A 16 1.01 12.74 -7.47
C VAL A 16 0.60 13.93 -6.61
N ASN A 17 1.01 15.13 -7.00
CA ASN A 17 0.83 16.33 -6.21
C ASN A 17 -0.29 17.24 -6.74
N SER A 18 -0.89 16.93 -7.89
CA SER A 18 -2.00 17.69 -8.44
C SER A 18 -3.13 16.79 -8.95
N VAL A 19 -4.36 17.30 -8.86
CA VAL A 19 -5.56 16.64 -9.41
C VAL A 19 -5.41 16.42 -10.91
N GLN A 20 -4.84 17.37 -11.62
CA GLN A 20 -4.61 17.26 -13.07
C GLN A 20 -3.73 16.04 -13.39
N ARG A 21 -2.64 15.83 -12.64
CA ARG A 21 -1.78 14.65 -12.81
C ARG A 21 -2.49 13.36 -12.40
N ALA A 22 -3.29 13.39 -11.33
CA ALA A 22 -4.08 12.23 -10.93
C ALA A 22 -5.06 11.83 -12.04
N CYS A 23 -5.78 12.79 -12.64
CA CYS A 23 -6.67 12.53 -13.76
C CYS A 23 -5.93 11.98 -14.99
N ALA A 24 -4.75 12.51 -15.30
CA ALA A 24 -3.94 12.01 -16.41
C ALA A 24 -3.48 10.55 -16.18
N TRP A 25 -3.03 10.22 -14.97
CA TRP A 25 -2.69 8.85 -14.60
C TRP A 25 -3.89 7.92 -14.62
N LEU A 26 -5.05 8.37 -14.11
CA LEU A 26 -6.28 7.58 -14.15
C LEU A 26 -6.67 7.24 -15.60
N ALA A 27 -6.68 8.25 -16.47
CA ALA A 27 -6.99 8.05 -17.89
C ALA A 27 -6.02 7.07 -18.57
N LEU A 28 -4.71 7.15 -18.24
CA LEU A 28 -3.72 6.22 -18.74
C LEU A 28 -3.96 4.79 -18.22
N LEU A 29 -4.15 4.61 -16.92
CA LEU A 29 -4.34 3.30 -16.30
C LEU A 29 -5.60 2.60 -16.79
N LEU A 30 -6.65 3.34 -17.11
CA LEU A 30 -7.90 2.80 -17.66
C LEU A 30 -7.75 2.22 -19.08
N ASN A 31 -6.65 2.50 -19.79
CA ASN A 31 -6.33 1.79 -21.03
C ASN A 31 -5.77 0.37 -20.78
N TYR A 32 -5.34 0.08 -19.56
CA TYR A 32 -4.68 -1.18 -19.18
C TYR A 32 -5.46 -1.99 -18.14
N GLY A 33 -6.57 -1.44 -17.63
CA GLY A 33 -7.35 -2.11 -16.59
C GLY A 33 -8.70 -1.46 -16.35
N THR A 34 -9.35 -1.87 -15.28
CA THR A 34 -10.67 -1.40 -14.86
C THR A 34 -10.66 -0.92 -13.42
N VAL A 35 -11.58 -0.02 -13.07
CA VAL A 35 -11.75 0.41 -11.69
C VAL A 35 -12.27 -0.75 -10.83
N LEU A 36 -11.49 -1.14 -9.83
CA LEU A 36 -11.89 -2.09 -8.79
C LEU A 36 -12.63 -1.37 -7.66
N SER A 37 -12.18 -0.17 -7.30
CA SER A 37 -12.76 0.68 -6.27
C SER A 37 -12.36 2.14 -6.47
N ASP A 38 -13.25 3.07 -6.08
CA ASP A 38 -13.04 4.52 -6.07
C ASP A 38 -13.49 5.13 -4.72
N ASN A 39 -13.26 4.42 -3.63
CA ASN A 39 -13.74 4.78 -2.32
C ASN A 39 -13.02 6.00 -1.72
N GLN A 40 -13.75 6.71 -0.87
CA GLN A 40 -13.20 7.77 -0.02
C GLN A 40 -12.43 7.14 1.15
N VAL A 41 -11.15 7.50 1.29
CA VAL A 41 -10.31 7.07 2.41
C VAL A 41 -9.64 8.29 3.02
N ASN A 42 -9.88 8.54 4.30
CA ASN A 42 -9.31 9.70 5.01
C ASN A 42 -9.55 11.03 4.29
N GLY A 43 -10.74 11.23 3.70
CA GLY A 43 -11.16 12.48 3.07
C GLY A 43 -10.58 12.74 1.67
N ARG A 44 -10.12 11.70 0.97
CA ARG A 44 -9.75 11.77 -0.45
C ARG A 44 -10.18 10.51 -1.19
N VAL A 45 -10.43 10.63 -2.48
CA VAL A 45 -10.68 9.48 -3.35
C VAL A 45 -9.38 8.70 -3.56
N ILE A 46 -9.46 7.39 -3.43
CA ILE A 46 -8.39 6.46 -3.80
C ILE A 46 -8.95 5.50 -4.85
N TYR A 47 -8.39 5.58 -6.05
CA TYR A 47 -8.68 4.62 -7.10
C TYR A 47 -7.83 3.37 -6.94
N LEU A 48 -8.46 2.21 -7.01
CA LEU A 48 -7.81 0.93 -7.19
C LEU A 48 -8.13 0.44 -8.60
N ILE A 49 -7.10 0.22 -9.38
CA ILE A 49 -7.22 -0.22 -10.79
C ILE A 49 -6.72 -1.66 -10.89
N ALA A 50 -7.62 -2.56 -11.27
CA ALA A 50 -7.27 -3.93 -11.61
C ALA A 50 -6.75 -3.96 -13.05
N LEU A 51 -5.49 -4.31 -13.23
CA LEU A 51 -4.84 -4.39 -14.53
C LEU A 51 -5.22 -5.68 -15.25
N ALA A 52 -5.41 -5.62 -16.56
CA ALA A 52 -5.65 -6.80 -17.42
C ALA A 52 -4.39 -7.68 -17.51
N GLU A 53 -3.21 -7.05 -17.57
CA GLU A 53 -1.92 -7.71 -17.54
C GLU A 53 -1.12 -7.17 -16.33
N PRO A 54 -0.49 -8.05 -15.54
CA PRO A 54 0.21 -7.61 -14.34
C PRO A 54 1.49 -6.84 -14.67
N LEU A 55 1.85 -5.91 -13.79
CA LEU A 55 3.20 -5.40 -13.70
C LEU A 55 4.08 -6.42 -12.95
N TYR A 56 5.39 -6.36 -13.17
CA TYR A 56 6.32 -7.26 -12.49
C TYR A 56 7.33 -6.49 -11.65
N LEU A 57 7.45 -6.85 -10.39
CA LEU A 57 8.48 -6.36 -9.48
C LEU A 57 9.29 -7.54 -8.96
N ALA A 58 10.59 -7.55 -9.25
CA ALA A 58 11.49 -8.66 -8.89
C ALA A 58 10.94 -10.05 -9.31
N GLY A 59 10.37 -10.13 -10.52
CA GLY A 59 9.78 -11.36 -11.06
C GLY A 59 8.39 -11.73 -10.49
N ARG A 60 7.80 -10.88 -9.64
CA ARG A 60 6.49 -11.12 -9.01
C ARG A 60 5.40 -10.31 -9.69
N PRO A 61 4.27 -10.91 -10.05
CA PRO A 61 3.16 -10.20 -10.67
C PRO A 61 2.42 -9.34 -9.66
N ILE A 62 2.03 -8.14 -10.08
CA ILE A 62 1.21 -7.20 -9.34
C ILE A 62 0.13 -6.69 -10.27
N ASP A 63 -1.11 -7.02 -10.02
CA ASP A 63 -2.24 -6.74 -10.89
C ASP A 63 -3.12 -5.58 -10.41
N ILE A 64 -2.73 -4.91 -9.30
CA ILE A 64 -3.46 -3.74 -8.80
C ILE A 64 -2.54 -2.54 -8.67
N VAL A 65 -3.03 -1.40 -9.14
CA VAL A 65 -2.42 -0.08 -8.93
C VAL A 65 -3.33 0.76 -8.06
N GLU A 66 -2.78 1.31 -6.98
CA GLU A 66 -3.43 2.31 -6.14
C GLU A 66 -3.05 3.72 -6.63
N LEU A 67 -4.04 4.53 -6.90
CA LEU A 67 -3.89 5.94 -7.27
C LEU A 67 -4.69 6.83 -6.32
N PRO A 68 -4.09 7.30 -5.22
CA PRO A 68 -4.71 8.27 -4.35
C PRO A 68 -4.71 9.65 -4.99
N PHE A 69 -5.85 10.32 -5.00
CA PHE A 69 -5.91 11.72 -5.40
C PHE A 69 -5.18 12.58 -4.37
N PRO A 70 -4.52 13.67 -4.79
CA PRO A 70 -3.73 14.50 -3.90
C PRO A 70 -4.60 15.16 -2.83
N LYS A 71 -3.99 15.39 -1.67
CA LYS A 71 -4.53 16.17 -0.55
C LYS A 71 -3.49 17.24 -0.19
N ASP A 72 -3.45 17.68 1.05
CA ASP A 72 -2.63 18.81 1.48
C ASP A 72 -1.11 18.57 1.47
N LYS A 73 -0.69 17.29 1.43
CA LYS A 73 0.72 16.90 1.47
C LYS A 73 1.31 16.80 0.07
N ALA A 74 2.37 17.56 -0.20
CA ALA A 74 3.21 17.35 -1.37
C ALA A 74 4.26 16.26 -1.12
N TYR A 75 4.49 15.43 -2.12
CA TYR A 75 5.49 14.37 -2.11
C TYR A 75 6.75 14.85 -2.83
N PRO A 76 7.96 14.47 -2.38
CA PRO A 76 9.21 14.92 -3.01
C PRO A 76 9.36 14.42 -4.45
N LYS A 77 8.72 13.31 -4.79
CA LYS A 77 8.67 12.76 -6.15
C LYS A 77 7.27 12.29 -6.50
N GLU A 78 6.83 12.61 -7.70
CA GLU A 78 5.58 12.14 -8.29
C GLU A 78 5.86 10.87 -9.10
N THR A 79 5.80 9.73 -8.45
CA THR A 79 6.13 8.42 -9.03
C THR A 79 5.58 7.30 -8.16
N TRP A 80 6.01 6.05 -8.42
CA TRP A 80 5.79 4.91 -7.54
C TRP A 80 6.37 5.20 -6.15
N GLU A 81 5.55 5.02 -5.12
CA GLU A 81 5.96 5.37 -3.75
C GLU A 81 6.03 4.16 -2.84
N HIS A 82 5.07 3.24 -2.92
CA HIS A 82 5.11 2.07 -2.07
C HIS A 82 4.53 0.82 -2.72
N ILE A 83 4.96 -0.31 -2.18
CA ILE A 83 4.28 -1.59 -2.34
C ILE A 83 3.56 -1.94 -1.05
N GLU A 84 2.46 -2.69 -1.16
CA GLU A 84 1.82 -3.33 -0.02
C GLU A 84 2.07 -4.84 -0.04
N VAL A 85 2.41 -5.38 1.13
CA VAL A 85 2.72 -6.80 1.34
C VAL A 85 1.69 -7.38 2.28
N VAL A 86 1.13 -8.52 1.92
CA VAL A 86 0.17 -9.22 2.77
C VAL A 86 0.90 -10.19 3.68
N VAL A 87 0.72 -10.01 4.99
CA VAL A 87 1.18 -10.96 6.02
C VAL A 87 -0.02 -11.29 6.90
N PRO A 88 -0.71 -12.40 6.64
CA PRO A 88 -1.94 -12.75 7.34
C PRO A 88 -1.75 -12.92 8.85
N PHE A 89 -2.85 -12.79 9.59
CA PHE A 89 -2.88 -13.21 10.99
C PHE A 89 -2.57 -14.70 11.11
N LEU A 90 -1.87 -15.07 12.16
CA LEU A 90 -1.81 -16.46 12.60
C LEU A 90 -3.12 -16.83 13.32
N SER A 91 -3.33 -18.15 13.54
CA SER A 91 -4.50 -18.62 14.28
C SER A 91 -4.52 -17.95 15.67
N ASP A 92 -5.67 -17.37 16.03
CA ASP A 92 -5.91 -16.70 17.32
C ASP A 92 -4.99 -15.50 17.64
N GLU A 93 -4.30 -14.98 16.63
CA GLU A 93 -3.41 -13.81 16.80
C GLU A 93 -4.20 -12.52 17.00
N THR A 94 -3.92 -11.81 18.07
CA THR A 94 -4.50 -10.47 18.29
C THR A 94 -3.84 -9.41 17.41
N ALA A 95 -4.51 -8.29 17.20
CA ALA A 95 -3.95 -7.13 16.48
C ALA A 95 -2.63 -6.66 17.07
N THR A 96 -2.52 -6.61 18.41
CA THR A 96 -1.28 -6.22 19.09
C THR A 96 -0.15 -7.21 18.85
N ALA A 97 -0.45 -8.52 18.90
CA ALA A 97 0.55 -9.57 18.63
C ALA A 97 1.02 -9.52 17.17
N TRP A 98 0.09 -9.34 16.22
CA TRP A 98 0.42 -9.17 14.81
C TRP A 98 1.34 -7.96 14.58
N LEU A 99 1.01 -6.79 15.14
CA LEU A 99 1.86 -5.60 15.02
C LEU A 99 3.27 -5.83 15.58
N ALA A 100 3.39 -6.51 16.72
CA ALA A 100 4.69 -6.86 17.32
C ALA A 100 5.46 -7.82 16.41
N ARG A 101 4.80 -8.84 15.87
CA ARG A 101 5.38 -9.81 14.94
C ARG A 101 5.88 -9.14 13.66
N ILE A 102 5.09 -8.26 13.04
CA ILE A 102 5.49 -7.53 11.84
C ILE A 102 6.70 -6.63 12.11
N LYS A 103 6.69 -5.87 13.20
CA LYS A 103 7.86 -5.07 13.59
C LYS A 103 9.12 -5.91 13.77
N ASN A 104 9.02 -7.03 14.44
CA ASN A 104 10.16 -7.94 14.61
C ASN A 104 10.63 -8.54 13.29
N LEU A 105 9.71 -8.91 12.39
CA LEU A 105 10.02 -9.52 11.11
C LEU A 105 10.80 -8.57 10.20
N PHE A 106 10.36 -7.32 10.10
CA PHE A 106 10.93 -6.33 9.18
C PHE A 106 12.07 -5.50 9.79
N LEU A 107 12.20 -5.45 11.11
CA LEU A 107 13.12 -4.54 11.81
C LEU A 107 14.21 -5.25 12.61
N ARG A 108 14.43 -6.53 12.38
CA ARG A 108 15.44 -7.33 13.12
C ARG A 108 16.86 -6.76 13.10
N ASN A 109 17.18 -5.97 12.07
CA ASN A 109 18.50 -5.33 11.91
C ASN A 109 18.32 -3.83 11.64
N GLN A 110 17.65 -3.12 12.56
CA GLN A 110 17.40 -1.70 12.40
C GLN A 110 18.68 -0.89 12.18
N SER A 111 18.75 -0.22 11.03
CA SER A 111 19.55 0.98 10.94
C SER A 111 18.72 2.16 11.49
N ALA A 112 19.39 3.13 12.13
CA ALA A 112 18.76 4.37 12.61
C ALA A 112 18.08 5.20 11.51
N GLU A 113 18.25 4.79 10.25
CA GLU A 113 17.72 5.44 9.05
C GLU A 113 16.28 5.06 8.72
N LEU A 114 15.72 4.02 9.37
CA LEU A 114 14.35 3.57 9.10
C LEU A 114 13.35 4.15 10.10
N LYS A 115 12.20 4.56 9.57
CA LYS A 115 11.00 4.93 10.35
C LYS A 115 9.92 3.88 10.18
N VAL A 116 9.24 3.59 11.28
CA VAL A 116 8.07 2.72 11.32
C VAL A 116 6.88 3.52 11.78
N LYS A 117 5.79 3.43 11.01
CA LYS A 117 4.50 4.03 11.36
C LYS A 117 3.43 2.96 11.31
N THR A 118 2.64 2.87 12.39
CA THR A 118 1.43 2.05 12.43
C THR A 118 0.20 2.93 12.21
N SER A 119 -0.77 2.43 11.49
CA SER A 119 -2.05 3.08 11.27
C SER A 119 -3.14 2.04 10.99
N GLU A 120 -4.37 2.45 11.03
CA GLU A 120 -5.52 1.64 10.64
C GLU A 120 -6.37 2.51 9.69
N PRO A 121 -6.00 2.57 8.39
CA PRO A 121 -6.82 3.28 7.43
C PRO A 121 -8.18 2.62 7.31
N LYS A 122 -9.24 3.43 7.24
CA LYS A 122 -10.62 2.96 7.08
C LYS A 122 -11.27 3.70 5.93
N ALA A 123 -11.91 2.97 5.04
CA ALA A 123 -12.92 3.49 4.15
C ALA A 123 -14.31 3.32 4.77
N ASP A 124 -15.28 4.10 4.29
CA ASP A 124 -16.65 3.95 4.73
C ASP A 124 -17.17 2.56 4.36
N GLY A 125 -17.72 1.85 5.37
CA GLY A 125 -18.30 0.52 5.21
C GLY A 125 -17.32 -0.65 5.36
N GLU A 126 -16.01 -0.45 5.52
CA GLU A 126 -15.05 -1.53 5.74
C GLU A 126 -15.34 -2.31 7.04
N LYS A 127 -15.42 -3.63 6.93
CA LYS A 127 -15.71 -4.54 8.05
C LYS A 127 -14.48 -5.20 8.63
N LEU A 128 -13.41 -5.33 7.84
CA LEU A 128 -12.15 -5.93 8.29
C LEU A 128 -11.23 -4.88 8.94
N ALA A 129 -10.50 -5.31 9.97
CA ALA A 129 -9.49 -4.46 10.61
C ALA A 129 -8.31 -4.27 9.66
N ASN A 130 -8.21 -3.09 9.06
CA ASN A 130 -7.18 -2.77 8.06
C ASN A 130 -5.93 -2.18 8.73
N LEU A 131 -5.25 -2.99 9.54
CA LEU A 131 -3.99 -2.60 10.17
C LEU A 131 -2.92 -2.37 9.12
N SER A 132 -2.10 -1.35 9.30
CA SER A 132 -0.99 -1.02 8.41
C SER A 132 0.29 -0.74 9.19
N VAL A 133 1.37 -1.38 8.79
CA VAL A 133 2.73 -1.06 9.24
C VAL A 133 3.51 -0.53 8.05
N ALA A 134 3.83 0.77 8.06
CA ALA A 134 4.61 1.41 7.03
C ALA A 134 6.07 1.54 7.46
N ILE A 135 6.98 1.05 6.63
CA ILE A 135 8.43 1.07 6.84
C ILE A 135 9.04 1.91 5.73
N SER A 136 9.71 2.99 6.08
CA SER A 136 10.31 3.93 5.14
C SER A 136 11.63 4.48 5.67
N PHE A 137 12.41 5.09 4.78
CA PHE A 137 13.56 5.87 5.21
C PHE A 137 13.12 7.12 5.98
N ALA A 138 13.90 7.49 6.98
CA ALA A 138 13.68 8.72 7.76
C ALA A 138 13.79 9.96 6.88
N ASP A 139 14.81 9.97 6.01
CA ASP A 139 15.01 11.02 5.01
C ASP A 139 14.37 10.62 3.66
N LYS A 140 13.21 11.19 3.38
CA LYS A 140 12.45 10.97 2.14
C LYS A 140 13.11 11.57 0.91
N HIS A 141 14.04 12.51 1.06
CA HIS A 141 14.82 13.05 -0.06
C HIS A 141 15.92 12.08 -0.49
N CYS A 142 16.48 11.33 0.46
CA CYS A 142 17.42 10.25 0.18
C CYS A 142 16.70 9.07 -0.48
N ASN A 143 15.60 8.61 0.12
CA ASN A 143 14.78 7.54 -0.45
C ASN A 143 13.29 7.76 -0.11
N HIS A 144 12.50 8.03 -1.14
CA HIS A 144 11.07 8.34 -1.01
C HIS A 144 10.16 7.12 -0.90
N VAL A 145 10.67 5.91 -1.19
CA VAL A 145 9.86 4.69 -1.21
C VAL A 145 9.54 4.17 0.19
N CYS A 146 8.52 3.36 0.26
CA CYS A 146 8.00 2.77 1.49
C CYS A 146 7.50 1.35 1.20
N ILE A 147 7.61 0.47 2.19
CA ILE A 147 6.90 -0.81 2.20
C ILE A 147 5.80 -0.70 3.25
N LYS A 148 4.60 -1.07 2.89
CA LYS A 148 3.50 -1.23 3.84
C LYS A 148 3.13 -2.69 3.97
N VAL A 149 2.74 -3.09 5.16
CA VAL A 149 2.36 -4.46 5.49
C VAL A 149 0.95 -4.45 6.06
N HIS A 150 0.10 -5.32 5.53
CA HIS A 150 -1.31 -5.48 5.92
C HIS A 150 -1.63 -6.95 6.19
N PRO A 151 -2.62 -7.25 7.06
CA PRO A 151 -3.05 -8.63 7.31
C PRO A 151 -3.94 -9.20 6.21
N TYR A 152 -4.60 -8.34 5.42
CA TYR A 152 -5.53 -8.70 4.35
C TYR A 152 -5.12 -8.06 3.03
N SER A 153 -5.39 -8.75 1.92
CA SER A 153 -5.24 -8.15 0.59
C SER A 153 -6.30 -7.07 0.37
N ILE A 154 -6.00 -6.13 -0.51
CA ILE A 154 -6.97 -5.07 -0.85
C ILE A 154 -8.24 -5.65 -1.49
N LYS A 155 -8.13 -6.76 -2.22
CA LYS A 155 -9.30 -7.49 -2.76
C LYS A 155 -10.20 -8.02 -1.66
N GLN A 156 -9.63 -8.55 -0.56
CA GLN A 156 -10.39 -8.98 0.60
C GLN A 156 -11.09 -7.81 1.29
N ILE A 157 -10.39 -6.69 1.46
CA ILE A 157 -10.95 -5.46 2.05
C ILE A 157 -12.12 -4.94 1.23
N VAL A 158 -11.95 -4.78 -0.09
CA VAL A 158 -12.99 -4.25 -1.00
C VAL A 158 -14.20 -5.18 -1.06
N ASN A 159 -14.00 -6.50 -1.06
CA ASN A 159 -15.09 -7.48 -1.14
C ASN A 159 -15.82 -7.70 0.20
N ALA A 160 -15.29 -7.20 1.32
CA ALA A 160 -15.90 -7.32 2.64
C ALA A 160 -16.84 -6.14 3.00
N VAL A 161 -17.03 -5.18 2.10
CA VAL A 161 -17.92 -4.01 2.28
C VAL A 161 -19.39 -4.40 2.22
#